data_468b03f83cfecd12239929b733d497a4
#
_entry.id   468b03f83cfecd12239929b733d497a4
#
_cell.length_a   1.000
_cell.length_b   1.000
_cell.length_c   1.000
_cell.angle_alpha   90.00
_cell.angle_beta   90.00
_cell.angle_gamma   90.00
#
_symmetry.space_group_name_H-M   'P 1'
#
loop_
_entity.id
_entity.type
_entity.pdbx_description
1 polymer ?
#
loop_
_entity_poly.entity_id
_entity_poly.type
_entity_poly.pdbx_seq_one_letter_code
_entity_poly.pdbx_strand_id
1 'polypeptide(L)'
;MLATLANPHRLRVVAALAEQRNYVSQLARELGISRALLQVHLRKLQAAGLVSAVIEVSEDGKAMKFYELTPFTIQLTPKEIMAAATTLTVGSEPDAEVSHE
;
A
#
# COMPACT_ATOMS: atom_id res chain seq x y z
N MET A 1 1.49 -11.73 -1.54
CA MET A 1 1.46 -10.74 -0.47
C MET A 1 2.80 -10.03 -0.28
N LEU A 2 3.87 -10.78 -0.16
CA LEU A 2 5.18 -10.15 0.01
C LEU A 2 5.54 -9.26 -1.17
N ALA A 3 5.27 -9.70 -2.38
CA ALA A 3 5.58 -8.90 -3.57
C ALA A 3 4.80 -7.58 -3.57
N THR A 4 3.57 -7.60 -3.09
CA THR A 4 2.78 -6.37 -3.01
C THR A 4 3.43 -5.39 -2.04
N LEU A 5 4.02 -5.89 -0.97
CA LEU A 5 4.64 -5.03 0.03
C LEU A 5 6.06 -4.61 -0.32
N ALA A 6 6.65 -5.22 -1.35
CA ALA A 6 8.03 -4.90 -1.74
C ALA A 6 8.07 -3.60 -2.56
N ASN A 7 7.61 -2.52 -1.95
CA ASN A 7 7.55 -1.21 -2.58
C ASN A 7 7.56 -0.17 -1.45
N PRO A 8 8.50 0.78 -1.46
CA PRO A 8 8.60 1.74 -0.36
C PRO A 8 7.34 2.53 -0.11
N HIS A 9 6.64 2.94 -1.17
CA HIS A 9 5.40 3.69 -0.99
C HIS A 9 4.34 2.83 -0.31
N ARG A 10 4.22 1.57 -0.73
CA ARG A 10 3.20 0.70 -0.14
C ARG A 10 3.52 0.37 1.32
N LEU A 11 4.80 0.19 1.64
CA LEU A 11 5.18 -0.01 3.04
C LEU A 11 4.83 1.20 3.89
N ARG A 12 5.05 2.41 3.35
CA ARG A 12 4.71 3.63 4.07
C ARG A 12 3.21 3.78 4.25
N VAL A 13 2.43 3.39 3.25
CA VAL A 13 0.97 3.42 3.36
C VAL A 13 0.50 2.49 4.48
N VAL A 14 1.05 1.28 4.50
CA VAL A 14 0.68 0.31 5.54
C VAL A 14 1.07 0.84 6.92
N ALA A 15 2.27 1.40 7.04
CA ALA A 15 2.73 1.93 8.32
C ALA A 15 1.82 3.06 8.81
N ALA A 16 1.41 3.95 7.91
CA ALA A 16 0.54 5.05 8.28
C ALA A 16 -0.84 4.56 8.70
N LEU A 17 -1.38 3.60 7.97
CA LEU A 17 -2.70 3.06 8.29
C LEU A 17 -2.67 2.16 9.53
N ALA A 18 -1.50 1.66 9.89
CA ALA A 18 -1.37 0.87 11.11
C ALA A 18 -1.61 1.72 12.35
N GLU A 19 -1.35 3.02 12.26
CA GLU A 19 -1.60 3.91 13.39
C GLU A 19 -3.06 4.29 13.49
N GLN A 20 -3.68 4.56 12.37
CA GLN A 20 -5.11 4.85 12.34
C GLN A 20 -5.59 4.84 10.90
N ARG A 21 -6.86 4.57 10.72
CA ARG A 21 -7.47 4.66 9.40
C ARG A 21 -7.43 6.12 8.93
N ASN A 22 -7.49 6.32 7.63
CA ASN A 22 -7.39 7.65 7.08
C ASN A 22 -8.08 7.73 5.73
N TYR A 23 -8.33 8.93 5.25
CA TYR A 23 -8.90 9.14 3.94
C TYR A 23 -7.82 9.64 2.97
N VAL A 24 -8.10 9.48 1.68
CA VAL A 24 -7.07 9.63 0.65
C VAL A 24 -6.39 10.99 0.67
N SER A 25 -7.16 12.07 0.76
CA SER A 25 -6.55 13.39 0.67
C SER A 25 -5.58 13.67 1.80
N GLN A 26 -5.93 13.27 3.02
CA GLN A 26 -5.04 13.49 4.15
C GLN A 26 -3.84 12.54 4.10
N LEU A 27 -4.09 11.28 3.75
CA LEU A 27 -3.01 10.31 3.67
C LEU A 27 -1.99 10.71 2.60
N ALA A 28 -2.45 11.17 1.44
CA ALA A 28 -1.56 11.62 0.39
C ALA A 28 -0.71 12.79 0.86
N ARG A 29 -1.31 13.71 1.59
CA ARG A 29 -0.61 14.87 2.12
C ARG A 29 0.45 14.45 3.13
N GLU A 30 0.11 13.52 4.02
CA GLU A 30 1.05 13.03 5.02
C GLU A 30 2.22 12.30 4.39
N LEU A 31 1.97 11.57 3.32
CA LEU A 31 3.02 10.79 2.67
C LEU A 31 3.78 11.58 1.61
N GLY A 32 3.30 12.77 1.28
CA GLY A 32 3.97 13.61 0.30
C GLY A 32 3.90 13.08 -1.12
N ILE A 33 2.81 12.41 -1.47
CA ILE A 33 2.62 11.91 -2.83
C ILE A 33 1.27 12.38 -3.36
N SER A 34 1.08 12.29 -4.68
CA SER A 34 -0.18 12.70 -5.28
C SER A 34 -1.28 11.74 -4.91
N ARG A 35 -2.52 12.25 -4.94
CA ARG A 35 -3.67 11.37 -4.70
C ARG A 35 -3.77 10.28 -5.75
N ALA A 36 -3.43 10.59 -6.99
CA ALA A 36 -3.49 9.60 -8.06
C ALA A 36 -2.52 8.46 -7.80
N LEU A 37 -1.29 8.77 -7.39
CA LEU A 37 -0.31 7.75 -7.08
C LEU A 37 -0.75 6.92 -5.87
N LEU A 38 -1.26 7.59 -4.84
CA LEU A 38 -1.74 6.89 -3.66
C LEU A 38 -2.86 5.93 -4.03
N GLN A 39 -3.78 6.35 -4.90
CA GLN A 39 -4.88 5.49 -5.32
C GLN A 39 -4.37 4.22 -6.01
N VAL A 40 -3.31 4.34 -6.80
CA VAL A 40 -2.72 3.17 -7.45
C VAL A 40 -2.23 2.18 -6.39
N HIS A 41 -1.53 2.68 -5.38
CA HIS A 41 -1.01 1.80 -4.33
C HIS A 41 -2.12 1.22 -3.46
N LEU A 42 -3.14 2.02 -3.15
CA LEU A 42 -4.26 1.53 -2.35
C LEU A 42 -5.02 0.43 -3.08
N ARG A 43 -5.19 0.56 -4.39
CA ARG A 43 -5.87 -0.48 -5.16
C ARG A 43 -5.09 -1.80 -5.13
N LYS A 44 -3.77 -1.72 -5.22
CA LYS A 44 -2.94 -2.93 -5.16
C LYS A 44 -3.01 -3.57 -3.79
N LEU A 45 -2.97 -2.75 -2.73
CA LEU A 45 -3.08 -3.27 -1.37
C LEU A 45 -4.46 -3.86 -1.11
N GLN A 46 -5.50 -3.24 -1.66
CA GLN A 46 -6.85 -3.72 -1.51
C GLN A 46 -7.03 -5.05 -2.23
N ALA A 47 -6.50 -5.16 -3.45
CA ALA A 47 -6.58 -6.38 -4.22
C ALA A 47 -5.88 -7.54 -3.52
N ALA A 48 -4.84 -7.25 -2.75
CA ALA A 48 -4.13 -8.26 -2.00
C ALA A 48 -4.77 -8.57 -0.64
N GLY A 49 -5.87 -7.87 -0.31
CA GLY A 49 -6.56 -8.12 0.95
C GLY A 49 -5.91 -7.50 2.16
N LEU A 50 -4.99 -6.56 1.96
CA LEU A 50 -4.26 -5.94 3.07
C LEU A 50 -4.93 -4.69 3.61
N VAL A 51 -5.78 -4.07 2.80
CA VAL A 51 -6.44 -2.81 3.12
C VAL A 51 -7.89 -2.92 2.69
N SER A 52 -8.79 -2.32 3.45
CA SER A 52 -10.20 -2.26 3.07
C SER A 52 -10.67 -0.81 3.14
N ALA A 53 -11.72 -0.53 2.39
CA ALA A 53 -12.34 0.79 2.36
C ALA A 53 -13.62 0.74 3.17
N VAL A 54 -13.84 1.77 3.98
CA VAL A 54 -15.04 1.87 4.81
C VAL A 54 -15.65 3.24 4.52
N ILE A 55 -16.95 3.27 4.26
CA ILE A 55 -17.65 4.51 4.01
C ILE A 55 -18.49 4.84 5.24
N GLU A 56 -18.33 6.05 5.75
CA GLU A 56 -19.12 6.53 6.87
C GLU A 56 -19.85 7.79 6.45
N VAL A 57 -21.06 7.95 6.95
CA VAL A 57 -21.86 9.13 6.66
C VAL A 57 -21.91 9.99 7.92
N SER A 58 -21.49 11.23 7.79
CA SER A 58 -21.51 12.15 8.93
C SER A 58 -22.94 12.61 9.23
N GLU A 59 -23.09 13.30 10.35
CA GLU A 59 -24.42 13.77 10.75
C GLU A 59 -25.04 14.71 9.74
N ASP A 60 -24.23 15.44 9.03
CA ASP A 60 -24.75 16.37 8.03
C ASP A 60 -24.93 15.70 6.67
N GLY A 61 -24.84 14.39 6.61
CA GLY A 61 -25.12 13.63 5.39
C GLY A 61 -23.98 13.47 4.44
N LYS A 62 -22.77 13.89 4.80
CA LYS A 62 -21.62 13.74 3.93
C LYS A 62 -21.03 12.36 4.07
N ALA A 63 -20.78 11.69 2.94
CA ALA A 63 -20.15 10.39 2.93
C ALA A 63 -18.63 10.59 2.88
N MET A 64 -17.91 9.87 3.74
CA MET A 64 -16.46 9.90 3.74
C MET A 64 -15.95 8.47 3.62
N LYS A 65 -14.94 8.28 2.78
CA LYS A 65 -14.37 6.98 2.54
C LYS A 65 -13.03 6.90 3.24
N PHE A 66 -12.93 5.98 4.19
CA PHE A 66 -11.70 5.75 4.92
C PHE A 66 -11.06 4.45 4.47
N TYR A 67 -9.75 4.39 4.54
CA TYR A 67 -9.01 3.16 4.32
C TYR A 67 -8.44 2.71 5.64
N GLU A 68 -8.46 1.41 5.87
CA GLU A 68 -7.92 0.84 7.10
C GLU A 68 -7.27 -0.49 6.80
N LEU A 69 -6.34 -0.89 7.65
CA LEU A 69 -5.69 -2.17 7.48
C LEU A 69 -6.62 -3.30 7.87
N THR A 70 -6.54 -4.39 7.13
CA THR A 70 -7.12 -5.65 7.58
C THR A 70 -6.02 -6.38 8.34
N PRO A 71 -6.37 -7.14 9.37
CA PRO A 71 -5.35 -7.90 10.09
C PRO A 71 -4.69 -8.91 9.17
N PHE A 72 -3.36 -8.94 9.20
CA PHE A 72 -2.63 -9.92 8.40
C PHE A 72 -1.30 -10.23 9.06
N THR A 73 -0.76 -11.39 8.69
CA THR A 73 0.60 -11.74 9.06
C THR A 73 1.28 -12.27 7.82
N ILE A 74 2.59 -12.08 7.76
CA ILE A 74 3.39 -12.58 6.66
C ILE A 74 4.47 -13.48 7.23
N GLN A 75 4.58 -14.67 6.66
CA GLN A 75 5.65 -15.55 7.03
C GLN A 75 6.84 -15.25 6.13
N LEU A 76 7.93 -14.83 6.73
CA LEU A 76 9.09 -14.42 5.97
C LEU A 76 10.18 -15.45 6.11
N THR A 77 10.29 -16.32 5.14
CA THR A 77 11.30 -17.36 5.08
C THR A 77 12.04 -17.23 3.77
N PRO A 78 13.24 -17.85 3.65
CA PRO A 78 13.94 -17.81 2.37
C PRO A 78 13.09 -18.35 1.23
N LYS A 79 12.27 -19.37 1.49
CA LYS A 79 11.41 -19.93 0.46
C LYS A 79 10.39 -18.91 -0.01
N GLU A 80 9.79 -18.18 0.94
CA GLU A 80 8.81 -17.15 0.59
C GLU A 80 9.46 -16.01 -0.18
N ILE A 81 10.68 -15.64 0.22
CA ILE A 81 11.41 -14.60 -0.48
C ILE A 81 11.74 -15.03 -1.90
N MET A 82 12.15 -16.28 -2.09
CA MET A 82 12.45 -16.79 -3.41
C MET A 82 11.23 -16.76 -4.32
N ALA A 83 10.09 -17.17 -3.78
CA ALA A 83 8.85 -17.15 -4.54
C ALA A 83 8.46 -15.74 -4.94
N ALA A 84 8.60 -14.78 -4.03
CA ALA A 84 8.26 -13.38 -4.32
C ALA A 84 9.23 -12.80 -5.34
N ALA A 85 10.50 -13.16 -5.25
CA ALA A 85 11.51 -12.61 -6.14
C ALA A 85 11.24 -12.97 -7.60
N THR A 86 10.64 -14.14 -7.85
CA THR A 86 10.36 -14.52 -9.22
C THR A 86 9.25 -13.70 -9.85
N THR A 87 8.43 -13.03 -9.04
CA THR A 87 7.34 -12.23 -9.57
C THR A 87 7.66 -10.74 -9.61
N LEU A 88 8.78 -10.32 -9.01
CA LEU A 88 9.14 -8.90 -9.03
C LEU A 88 9.78 -8.57 -10.37
N THR A 89 9.41 -7.42 -10.91
CA THR A 89 9.88 -7.01 -12.22
C THR A 89 10.88 -5.89 -12.06
N VAL A 90 12.15 -6.25 -11.98
CA VAL A 90 13.20 -5.26 -11.81
C VAL A 90 13.30 -4.37 -13.01
N GLY A 91 13.12 -4.93 -14.20
CA GLY A 91 13.25 -4.14 -15.40
C GLY A 91 12.25 -3.05 -15.59
N SER A 92 11.15 -3.07 -14.81
CA SER A 92 10.18 -2.00 -14.90
C SER A 92 10.66 -0.76 -14.18
N GLU A 93 11.80 -0.82 -13.51
CA GLU A 93 12.31 0.31 -12.77
C GLU A 93 13.70 0.61 -13.29
N PRO A 94 13.81 1.49 -14.25
CA PRO A 94 15.10 1.79 -14.84
C PRO A 94 16.15 2.22 -13.82
N ASP A 95 15.70 2.94 -12.78
CA ASP A 95 16.65 3.41 -11.81
C ASP A 95 17.30 2.30 -11.03
N ALA A 96 16.60 1.22 -10.84
CA ALA A 96 17.13 0.12 -10.06
C ALA A 96 18.36 -0.46 -10.72
N GLU A 97 18.39 -0.43 -12.03
CA GLU A 97 19.53 -0.98 -12.69
C GLU A 97 20.74 -0.12 -12.53
N VAL A 98 20.55 1.15 -12.53
CA VAL A 98 21.66 2.05 -12.42
C VAL A 98 22.28 1.97 -11.06
N SER A 99 21.46 1.83 -10.07
CA SER A 99 21.96 1.87 -8.72
C SER A 99 22.69 0.62 -8.31
N HIS A 100 22.61 -0.39 -9.12
CA HIS A 100 23.20 -1.59 -8.71
C HIS A 100 24.51 -1.79 -9.00
N GLU A 101 24.78 -1.36 -9.58
CA GLU A 101 25.94 -1.78 -9.75
C GLU A 101 26.73 -1.62 -9.38
#